data_fd75760f387cab3025a1fb9ef62a3dd8
#
_entry.id   fd75760f387cab3025a1fb9ef62a3dd8
#
_cell.length_a   1.000
_cell.length_b   1.000
_cell.length_c   1.000
_cell.angle_alpha   90.00
_cell.angle_beta   90.00
_cell.angle_gamma   90.00
#
_symmetry.space_group_name_H-M   'P 1'
#
loop_
_entity.id
_entity.type
_entity.pdbx_description
1 polymer ?
#
loop_
_entity_poly.entity_id
_entity_poly.type
_entity_poly.pdbx_seq_one_letter_code
_entity_poly.pdbx_strand_id
1 'polypeptide(L)' 'MKCCICNKEITGMGNSPVGCIDETKKLIQWNDEDRCCDDCNKQYVVPGRFYRFYHVIKNESLVKRGN' A
#
# COMPACT_ATOMS: atom_id res chain seq x y z
N MET A 1 13.33 7.27 -13.70
CA MET A 1 12.76 7.25 -12.32
C MET A 1 12.93 5.85 -11.75
N LYS A 2 13.33 5.77 -10.51
CA LYS A 2 13.57 4.48 -9.85
C LYS A 2 12.42 4.10 -8.93
N CYS A 3 12.10 2.81 -8.89
CA CYS A 3 11.10 2.30 -7.95
C CYS A 3 11.61 2.49 -6.51
N CYS A 4 10.75 3.05 -5.66
CA CYS A 4 11.11 3.31 -4.25
C CYS A 4 11.17 2.02 -3.41
N ILE A 5 10.73 0.90 -3.94
CA ILE A 5 10.70 -0.39 -3.23
C ILE A 5 11.85 -1.28 -3.70
N CYS A 6 11.92 -1.59 -4.99
CA CYS A 6 12.92 -2.52 -5.52
C CYS A 6 14.07 -1.85 -6.26
N ASN A 7 14.00 -0.53 -6.42
CA ASN A 7 15.04 0.27 -7.09
C ASN A 7 15.19 -0.03 -8.58
N LYS A 8 14.21 -0.71 -9.17
CA LYS A 8 14.17 -0.97 -10.60
C LYS A 8 13.79 0.30 -11.36
N GLU A 9 14.25 0.43 -12.59
CA GLU A 9 13.86 1.57 -13.42
C GLU A 9 12.38 1.50 -13.77
N ILE A 10 11.67 2.59 -13.60
CA ILE A 10 10.25 2.68 -13.91
C ILE A 10 10.08 3.32 -15.29
N THR A 11 9.26 2.70 -16.13
CA THR A 11 8.85 3.25 -17.41
C THR A 11 7.53 4.00 -17.20
N GLY A 12 7.47 5.24 -17.62
CA GLY A 12 6.29 6.06 -17.46
C GLY A 12 6.20 6.72 -16.09
N MET A 13 5.00 6.97 -15.63
CA MET A 13 4.76 7.75 -14.40
C MET A 13 4.88 6.94 -13.12
N GLY A 14 4.87 5.62 -13.23
CA GLY A 14 4.92 4.77 -12.06
C GLY A 14 3.61 4.75 -11.29
N ASN A 15 3.65 4.19 -10.08
CA ASN A 15 2.48 4.06 -9.22
C ASN A 15 2.78 4.64 -7.85
N SER A 16 1.75 5.17 -7.18
CA SER A 16 1.88 5.64 -5.81
C SER A 16 2.09 4.45 -4.88
N PRO A 17 3.11 4.48 -3.99
CA PRO A 17 3.34 3.39 -3.05
C PRO A 17 2.46 3.50 -1.78
N VAL A 18 1.63 4.51 -1.69
CA VAL A 18 0.79 4.72 -0.51
C VAL A 18 -0.14 3.53 -0.30
N GLY A 19 -0.13 3.00 0.91
CA GLY A 19 -0.90 1.80 1.24
C GLY A 19 -0.04 0.57 1.45
N CYS A 20 1.24 0.63 1.07
CA CYS A 20 2.19 -0.46 1.30
C CYS A 20 2.42 -0.63 2.80
N ILE A 21 2.44 -1.88 3.26
CA ILE A 21 2.69 -2.20 4.67
C ILE A 21 3.98 -3.00 4.78
N ASP A 22 4.62 -2.91 5.94
CA ASP A 22 5.82 -3.67 6.22
C ASP A 22 5.47 -5.08 6.75
N GLU A 23 6.48 -5.85 7.09
CA GLU A 23 6.27 -7.21 7.57
C GLU A 23 5.55 -7.28 8.92
N THR A 24 5.51 -6.18 9.66
CA THR A 24 4.77 -6.10 10.91
C THR A 24 3.35 -5.57 10.70
N LYS A 25 2.94 -5.41 9.45
CA LYS A 25 1.62 -4.93 9.05
C LYS A 25 1.38 -3.46 9.37
N LYS A 26 2.45 -2.71 9.57
CA LYS A 26 2.36 -1.27 9.78
C LYS A 26 2.52 -0.54 8.47
N LEU A 27 1.83 0.59 8.34
CA LEU A 27 1.86 1.42 7.14
C LEU A 27 3.24 2.07 6.99
N ILE A 28 3.82 1.91 5.80
CA ILE A 28 5.08 2.54 5.47
C ILE A 28 4.82 3.98 5.06
N GLN A 29 5.61 4.91 5.57
CA GLN A 29 5.51 6.32 5.22
C GLN A 29 6.31 6.60 3.95
N TRP A 30 5.67 7.27 3.00
CA TRP A 30 6.29 7.61 1.73
C TRP A 30 6.17 9.11 1.47
N ASN A 31 7.09 9.64 0.66
CA ASN A 31 7.00 11.02 0.19
C ASN A 31 6.04 11.10 -0.99
N ASP A 32 5.49 12.30 -1.23
CA ASP A 32 4.52 12.51 -2.30
C ASP A 32 5.09 12.16 -3.68
N GLU A 33 6.39 12.34 -3.86
CA GLU A 33 7.06 12.11 -5.14
C GLU A 33 7.53 10.67 -5.32
N ASP A 34 7.42 9.84 -4.29
CA ASP A 34 7.82 8.44 -4.40
C ASP A 34 6.90 7.69 -5.36
N ARG A 35 7.50 6.83 -6.18
CA ARG A 35 6.77 5.99 -7.12
C ARG A 35 7.34 4.59 -7.12
N CYS A 36 6.50 3.61 -7.38
CA CYS A 36 6.92 2.22 -7.47
C CYS A 36 6.57 1.65 -8.84
N CYS A 37 7.25 0.57 -9.20
CA CYS A 37 6.98 -0.12 -10.47
C CYS A 37 5.69 -0.93 -10.38
N ASP A 38 5.20 -1.38 -11.54
CA ASP A 38 3.95 -2.14 -11.60
C ASP A 38 4.04 -3.43 -10.79
N ASP A 39 5.17 -4.10 -10.83
CA ASP A 39 5.36 -5.35 -10.07
C ASP A 39 5.25 -5.11 -8.58
N CYS A 40 5.92 -4.09 -8.07
CA CYS A 40 5.84 -3.77 -6.63
C CYS A 40 4.45 -3.29 -6.25
N ASN A 41 3.79 -2.56 -7.14
CA ASN A 41 2.42 -2.13 -6.91
C ASN A 41 1.52 -3.35 -6.70
N LYS A 42 1.64 -4.36 -7.57
CA LYS A 42 0.82 -5.57 -7.47
C LYS A 42 1.18 -6.43 -6.27
N GLN A 43 2.47 -6.52 -5.94
CA GLN A 43 2.94 -7.44 -4.91
C GLN A 43 2.83 -6.88 -3.50
N TYR A 44 2.99 -5.57 -3.34
CA TYR A 44 3.10 -4.96 -2.01
C TYR A 44 2.06 -3.90 -1.74
N VAL A 45 1.83 -3.00 -2.69
CA VAL A 45 0.94 -1.87 -2.46
C VAL A 45 -0.52 -2.30 -2.47
N VAL A 46 -0.94 -2.99 -3.53
CA VAL A 46 -2.32 -3.44 -3.66
C VAL A 46 -2.71 -4.40 -2.52
N PRO A 47 -1.90 -5.43 -2.20
CA PRO A 47 -2.23 -6.28 -1.05
C PRO A 47 -2.27 -5.53 0.26
N GLY A 48 -1.38 -4.53 0.44
CA GLY A 48 -1.38 -3.71 1.64
C GLY A 48 -2.65 -2.90 1.78
N ARG A 49 -3.13 -2.33 0.67
CA ARG A 49 -4.39 -1.59 0.67
C ARG A 49 -5.58 -2.49 0.99
N PHE A 50 -5.62 -3.68 0.43
CA PHE A 50 -6.66 -4.64 0.74
C PHE A 50 -6.64 -5.05 2.20
N TYR A 51 -5.46 -5.29 2.74
CA TYR A 51 -5.30 -5.64 4.14
C TYR A 51 -5.88 -4.56 5.05
N ARG A 52 -5.50 -3.30 4.79
CA ARG A 52 -5.98 -2.17 5.59
C ARG A 52 -7.48 -2.00 5.45
N PHE A 53 -7.98 -2.06 4.24
CA PHE A 53 -9.41 -1.89 3.96
C PHE A 53 -10.22 -2.97 4.66
N TYR A 54 -9.77 -4.21 4.58
CA TYR A 54 -10.46 -5.33 5.23
C TYR A 54 -10.54 -5.12 6.75
N HIS A 55 -9.42 -4.74 7.36
CA HIS A 55 -9.39 -4.54 8.80
C HIS A 55 -10.25 -3.37 9.25
N VAL A 56 -10.24 -2.28 8.50
CA VAL A 56 -11.08 -1.12 8.82
C VAL A 56 -12.55 -1.49 8.72
N ILE A 57 -12.95 -2.14 7.65
CA ILE A 57 -14.35 -2.55 7.47
C ILE A 57 -14.78 -3.51 8.57
N LYS A 58 -13.94 -4.48 8.89
CA LYS A 58 -14.24 -5.44 9.94
C LYS A 58 -14.43 -4.77 11.28
N ASN A 59 -13.55 -3.83 11.62
CA ASN A 59 -13.66 -3.10 12.87
C ASN A 59 -14.91 -2.23 12.91
N GLU A 60 -15.20 -1.53 11.81
CA GLU A 60 -16.41 -0.72 11.73
C GLU A 60 -17.66 -1.57 11.86
N SER A 61 -17.68 -2.73 11.22
CA SER A 61 -18.82 -3.63 11.31
C SER A 61 -19.04 -4.09 12.73
N LEU A 62 -17.97 -4.40 13.45
CA LEU A 62 -18.09 -4.80 14.85
C LEU A 62 -18.61 -3.67 15.71
N VAL A 63 -18.11 -2.46 15.51
CA VAL A 63 -18.58 -1.28 16.25
C VAL A 63 -20.05 -1.00 15.94
N LYS A 64 -20.42 -1.03 14.68
CA LYS A 64 -21.79 -0.76 14.27
C LYS A 64 -22.75 -1.82 14.80
N ARG A 65 -22.33 -3.06 14.83
CA ARG A 65 -23.16 -4.14 15.37
C ARG A 65 -23.30 -4.06 16.89
N GLY A 66 -22.31 -3.47 17.53
CA GLY A 66 -22.34 -3.26 18.96
C GLY A 66 -23.34 -2.18 19.38
N ASN A 67 -23.77 -1.42 18.41
CA ASN A 67 -24.79 -0.39 18.66
C ASN A 67 -26.20 -1.03 18.68
#